data_f05cb905ad9d38b13feb01750ba6f0fe
#
_entry.id   f05cb905ad9d38b13feb01750ba6f0fe
#
_cell.length_a   1.000
_cell.length_b   1.000
_cell.length_c   1.000
_cell.angle_alpha   90.00
_cell.angle_beta   90.00
_cell.angle_gamma   90.00
#
_symmetry.space_group_name_H-M   'P 1'
#
loop_
_entity.id
_entity.type
_entity.pdbx_description
1 polymer ?
#
loop_
_entity_poly.entity_id
_entity_poly.type
_entity_poly.pdbx_seq_one_letter_code
_entity_poly.pdbx_strand_id
1 'polypeptide(L)'
;MIKNELKPKGAIKDFIWTKENTLSKEFCNHVIKKFDADPNKKDGVVGAKNQRVDKKLKDTKDITITRQPNWADEDKVFYDSLDLGLQEYNDYLYTLNKDCCK
;
A
#
# COMPACT_ATOMS: atom_id res chain seq x y z
N MET A 1 -18.23 16.41 -5.31
CA MET A 1 -18.12 16.01 -4.95
C MET A 1 -17.69 15.46 -4.65
N ILE A 2 -17.47 15.31 -4.14
CA ILE A 2 -17.21 14.77 -3.74
C ILE A 2 -16.95 14.41 -3.06
N LYS A 3 -17.06 14.29 -2.66
CA LYS A 3 -16.98 13.90 -2.01
C LYS A 3 -16.76 13.34 -1.23
N ASN A 4 -16.83 13.71 -0.65
CA ASN A 4 -16.89 13.22 0.28
C ASN A 4 -17.00 11.91 0.51
N GLU A 5 -17.07 11.47 -0.25
CA GLU A 5 -17.06 10.19 -0.24
C GLU A 5 -16.02 9.59 0.49
N LEU A 6 -14.99 10.25 0.63
CA LEU A 6 -13.92 9.78 1.44
C LEU A 6 -14.24 9.84 2.89
N LYS A 7 -15.43 10.26 3.20
CA LYS A 7 -15.90 10.19 4.50
C LYS A 7 -16.60 8.93 4.66
N PRO A 8 -15.97 7.84 4.94
CA PRO A 8 -16.61 6.55 4.98
C PRO A 8 -17.53 6.51 6.16
N LYS A 9 -18.72 6.06 5.94
CA LYS A 9 -19.60 5.84 7.01
C LYS A 9 -19.07 4.72 7.81
N GLY A 10 -19.13 4.77 9.06
CA GLY A 10 -18.64 3.71 9.91
C GLY A 10 -17.16 3.72 10.13
N ALA A 11 -16.45 4.62 9.49
CA ALA A 11 -15.02 4.68 9.67
C ALA A 11 -14.64 4.97 11.12
N ILE A 12 -15.49 5.66 11.83
CA ILE A 12 -15.24 5.93 13.22
C ILE A 12 -15.13 4.65 14.02
N LYS A 13 -15.88 3.64 13.61
CA LYS A 13 -15.91 2.40 14.36
C LYS A 13 -14.71 1.51 14.07
N ASP A 14 -14.32 1.42 12.82
CA ASP A 14 -13.30 0.47 12.45
C ASP A 14 -11.96 1.10 12.12
N PHE A 15 -11.90 2.41 12.07
CA PHE A 15 -10.63 3.10 11.80
C PHE A 15 -9.96 2.67 10.51
N ILE A 16 -10.73 2.19 9.56
CA ILE A 16 -10.23 1.83 8.25
C ILE A 16 -10.55 2.95 7.30
N TRP A 17 -9.55 3.34 6.53
CA TRP A 17 -9.70 4.41 5.57
C TRP A 17 -9.19 3.95 4.23
N THR A 18 -9.98 4.16 3.20
CA THR A 18 -9.67 3.72 1.85
C THR A 18 -9.63 4.91 0.92
N LYS A 19 -8.64 4.95 0.08
CA LYS A 19 -8.51 5.99 -0.91
C LYS A 19 -8.43 5.36 -2.29
N GLU A 20 -9.38 5.69 -3.15
CA GLU A 20 -9.41 5.15 -4.51
C GLU A 20 -8.53 5.96 -5.43
N ASN A 21 -8.09 5.34 -6.49
CA ASN A 21 -7.32 6.00 -7.55
C ASN A 21 -6.02 6.63 -7.04
N THR A 22 -5.42 6.01 -6.03
CA THR A 22 -4.17 6.50 -5.46
C THR A 22 -3.02 6.39 -6.45
N LEU A 23 -2.99 5.29 -7.20
CA LEU A 23 -2.00 5.07 -8.25
C LEU A 23 -2.72 5.00 -9.57
N SER A 24 -2.14 5.59 -10.61
CA SER A 24 -2.78 5.58 -11.92
C SER A 24 -2.79 4.18 -12.50
N LYS A 25 -3.75 3.95 -13.38
CA LYS A 25 -3.85 2.66 -14.07
C LYS A 25 -2.60 2.40 -14.90
N GLU A 26 -2.09 3.44 -15.54
CA GLU A 26 -0.88 3.33 -16.34
C GLU A 26 0.31 2.93 -15.51
N PHE A 27 0.44 3.51 -14.33
CA PHE A 27 1.53 3.15 -13.43
C PHE A 27 1.38 1.71 -12.95
N CYS A 28 0.18 1.31 -12.59
CA CYS A 28 -0.05 -0.07 -12.15
C CYS A 28 0.32 -1.06 -13.24
N ASN A 29 -0.10 -0.79 -14.48
CA ASN A 29 0.23 -1.66 -15.60
C ASN A 29 1.73 -1.70 -15.87
N HIS A 30 2.39 -0.57 -15.74
CA HIS A 30 3.85 -0.49 -15.88
C HIS A 30 4.54 -1.37 -14.85
N VAL A 31 4.12 -1.28 -13.59
CA VAL A 31 4.72 -2.05 -12.51
C VAL A 31 4.52 -3.54 -12.73
N ILE A 32 3.32 -3.94 -13.14
CA ILE A 32 3.04 -5.35 -13.37
C ILE A 32 3.93 -5.91 -14.48
N LYS A 33 4.06 -5.18 -15.59
CA LYS A 33 4.93 -5.62 -16.68
C LYS A 33 6.37 -5.70 -16.25
N LYS A 34 6.83 -4.72 -15.51
CA LYS A 34 8.21 -4.68 -15.05
C LYS A 34 8.49 -5.82 -14.07
N PHE A 35 7.54 -6.09 -13.19
CA PHE A 35 7.64 -7.19 -12.26
C PHE A 35 7.72 -8.53 -13.00
N ASP A 36 6.85 -8.72 -13.98
CA ASP A 36 6.84 -9.99 -14.73
C ASP A 36 8.17 -10.22 -15.46
N ALA A 37 8.80 -9.16 -15.90
CA ALA A 37 10.06 -9.27 -16.65
C ALA A 37 11.29 -9.34 -15.75
N ASP A 38 11.16 -9.05 -14.47
CA ASP A 38 12.31 -8.99 -13.57
C ASP A 38 12.73 -10.39 -13.14
N PRO A 39 14.00 -10.77 -13.39
CA PRO A 39 14.45 -12.11 -13.03
C PRO A 39 14.76 -12.29 -11.55
N ASN A 40 14.73 -11.22 -10.76
CA ASN A 40 15.13 -11.28 -9.36
C ASN A 40 13.98 -11.57 -8.40
N LYS A 41 12.94 -12.21 -8.89
CA LYS A 41 11.81 -12.60 -8.03
C LYS A 41 12.21 -13.77 -7.15
N LYS A 42 11.72 -13.75 -5.93
CA LYS A 42 11.95 -14.81 -4.97
C LYS A 42 10.63 -15.35 -4.47
N ASP A 43 10.64 -16.60 -4.03
CA ASP A 43 9.45 -17.15 -3.42
C ASP A 43 9.15 -16.42 -2.12
N GLY A 44 7.88 -16.14 -1.87
CA GLY A 44 7.47 -15.54 -0.62
C GLY A 44 7.74 -16.47 0.55
N VAL A 45 8.03 -15.88 1.71
CA VAL A 45 8.35 -16.66 2.90
C VAL A 45 7.34 -16.38 3.99
N VAL A 46 7.24 -17.30 4.93
CA VAL A 46 6.39 -17.18 6.11
C VAL A 46 7.26 -17.31 7.34
N GLY A 47 6.75 -16.83 8.47
CA GLY A 47 7.46 -16.91 9.74
C GLY A 47 8.26 -15.66 10.03
N ALA A 48 8.37 -15.32 11.30
CA ALA A 48 9.09 -14.13 11.72
C ALA A 48 10.55 -14.44 11.98
N LYS A 49 10.81 -15.47 12.79
CA LYS A 49 12.17 -15.84 13.14
C LYS A 49 12.73 -16.91 12.24
N ASN A 50 11.92 -17.92 11.92
CA ASN A 50 12.34 -19.01 11.08
C ASN A 50 11.64 -18.87 9.74
N GLN A 51 12.11 -17.93 8.94
CA GLN A 51 11.51 -17.70 7.64
C GLN A 51 11.74 -18.89 6.72
N ARG A 52 10.70 -19.28 6.04
CA ARG A 52 10.76 -20.42 5.15
C ARG A 52 9.72 -20.28 4.06
N VAL A 53 9.91 -21.00 2.97
CA VAL A 53 8.91 -21.09 1.92
C VAL A 53 7.94 -22.19 2.31
N ASP A 54 6.67 -21.86 2.37
CA ASP A 54 5.61 -22.84 2.62
C ASP A 54 4.45 -22.50 1.69
N LYS A 55 4.38 -23.21 0.58
CA LYS A 55 3.41 -22.91 -0.46
C LYS A 55 1.97 -23.15 -0.07
N LYS A 56 1.74 -23.90 0.99
CA LYS A 56 0.38 -24.09 1.48
C LYS A 56 -0.10 -22.84 2.20
N LEU A 57 0.81 -22.10 2.82
CA LEU A 57 0.48 -20.88 3.55
C LEU A 57 0.63 -19.65 2.68
N LYS A 58 1.66 -19.62 1.84
CA LYS A 58 1.92 -18.47 1.00
C LYS A 58 2.60 -18.93 -0.30
N ASP A 59 1.90 -18.77 -1.39
CA ASP A 59 2.43 -19.15 -2.70
C ASP A 59 2.51 -17.87 -3.55
N THR A 60 3.61 -17.14 -3.40
CA THR A 60 3.79 -15.86 -4.07
C THR A 60 5.21 -15.74 -4.63
N LYS A 61 5.37 -14.78 -5.53
CA LYS A 61 6.67 -14.33 -5.99
C LYS A 61 6.83 -12.90 -5.54
N ASP A 62 7.93 -12.60 -4.90
CA ASP A 62 8.15 -11.30 -4.27
C ASP A 62 9.42 -10.64 -4.82
N ILE A 63 9.40 -9.33 -4.87
CA ILE A 63 10.59 -8.52 -5.13
C ILE A 63 10.64 -7.44 -4.07
N THR A 64 11.81 -7.28 -3.45
CA THR A 64 12.05 -6.14 -2.58
C THR A 64 12.64 -5.05 -3.43
N ILE A 65 11.90 -3.98 -3.64
CA ILE A 65 12.33 -2.92 -4.56
C ILE A 65 13.17 -1.84 -3.89
N THR A 66 13.10 -1.74 -2.58
CA THR A 66 13.88 -0.76 -1.83
C THR A 66 15.37 -1.02 -2.04
N ARG A 67 16.11 0.05 -2.37
CA ARG A 67 17.55 -0.02 -2.60
C ARG A 67 17.96 -0.74 -3.88
N GLN A 68 17.02 -1.00 -4.76
CA GLN A 68 17.37 -1.53 -6.07
C GLN A 68 17.34 -0.39 -7.08
N PRO A 69 18.49 -0.08 -7.69
CA PRO A 69 18.56 1.08 -8.60
C PRO A 69 17.56 1.02 -9.75
N ASN A 70 17.29 -0.17 -10.26
CA ASN A 70 16.37 -0.33 -11.39
C ASN A 70 14.91 -0.15 -10.97
N TRP A 71 14.62 -0.10 -9.68
CA TRP A 71 13.26 0.13 -9.17
C TRP A 71 13.14 1.47 -8.45
N ALA A 72 14.16 2.32 -8.53
CA ALA A 72 14.19 3.55 -7.75
C ALA A 72 13.02 4.48 -8.06
N ASP A 73 12.65 4.60 -9.33
CA ASP A 73 11.56 5.49 -9.72
C ASP A 73 10.23 5.00 -9.19
N GLU A 74 10.00 3.70 -9.33
CA GLU A 74 8.76 3.10 -8.85
C GLU A 74 8.68 3.16 -7.33
N ASP A 75 9.80 2.91 -6.66
CA ASP A 75 9.86 2.97 -5.21
C ASP A 75 9.46 4.37 -4.72
N LYS A 76 9.94 5.40 -5.40
CA LYS A 76 9.59 6.77 -5.04
C LYS A 76 8.10 7.03 -5.19
N VAL A 77 7.49 6.55 -6.27
CA VAL A 77 6.06 6.74 -6.49
C VAL A 77 5.26 6.06 -5.36
N PHE A 78 5.62 4.83 -5.03
CA PHE A 78 4.95 4.13 -3.94
C PHE A 78 5.11 4.87 -2.61
N TYR A 79 6.33 5.30 -2.33
CA TYR A 79 6.60 5.99 -1.08
C TYR A 79 5.81 7.30 -0.98
N ASP A 80 5.83 8.09 -2.04
CA ASP A 80 5.13 9.38 -2.04
C ASP A 80 3.62 9.18 -1.88
N SER A 81 3.07 8.17 -2.55
CA SER A 81 1.64 7.88 -2.43
C SER A 81 1.28 7.43 -1.03
N LEU A 82 2.12 6.61 -0.42
CA LEU A 82 1.88 6.14 0.94
C LEU A 82 1.98 7.30 1.92
N ASP A 83 2.97 8.15 1.75
CA ASP A 83 3.18 9.29 2.62
C ASP A 83 1.99 10.24 2.58
N LEU A 84 1.50 10.54 1.39
CA LEU A 84 0.32 11.38 1.24
C LEU A 84 -0.90 10.72 1.88
N GLY A 85 -1.07 9.43 1.65
CA GLY A 85 -2.17 8.69 2.25
C GLY A 85 -2.14 8.72 3.75
N LEU A 86 -0.96 8.58 4.35
CA LEU A 86 -0.81 8.66 5.79
C LEU A 86 -1.17 10.03 6.32
N GLN A 87 -0.76 11.09 5.62
CA GLN A 87 -1.11 12.44 6.02
C GLN A 87 -2.62 12.64 6.00
N GLU A 88 -3.27 12.19 4.95
CA GLU A 88 -4.72 12.32 4.83
C GLU A 88 -5.44 11.50 5.87
N TYR A 89 -4.94 10.31 6.16
CA TYR A 89 -5.51 9.46 7.18
C TYR A 89 -5.37 10.09 8.56
N ASN A 90 -4.23 10.69 8.85
CA ASN A 90 -4.04 11.40 10.10
C ASN A 90 -5.00 12.56 10.25
N ASP A 91 -5.23 13.31 9.18
CA ASP A 91 -6.19 14.40 9.21
C ASP A 91 -7.60 13.89 9.48
N TYR A 92 -7.94 12.76 8.86
CA TYR A 92 -9.23 12.12 9.07
C TYR A 92 -9.39 11.70 10.54
N LEU A 93 -8.38 11.04 11.09
CA LEU A 93 -8.41 10.61 12.49
C LEU A 93 -8.51 11.79 13.44
N TYR A 94 -7.80 12.86 13.13
CA TYR A 94 -7.87 14.06 13.97
C TYR A 94 -9.28 14.61 13.99
N THR A 95 -9.94 14.62 12.83
CA THR A 95 -11.33 15.09 12.75
C THR A 95 -12.26 14.22 13.60
N LEU A 96 -12.10 12.91 13.52
CA LEU A 96 -12.91 12.01 14.32
C LEU A 96 -12.68 12.23 15.80
N ASN A 97 -11.45 12.35 16.20
CA ASN A 97 -11.13 12.53 17.60
C ASN A 97 -11.67 13.84 18.14
N LYS A 98 -11.60 14.89 17.34
CA LYS A 98 -12.12 16.19 17.70
C LYS A 98 -13.62 16.13 17.95
N ASP A 99 -14.34 15.44 17.07
CA ASP A 99 -15.78 15.30 17.23
C ASP A 99 -16.14 14.42 18.41
N CYS A 100 -15.37 13.40 18.63
CA CYS A 100 -15.63 12.44 19.68
C CYS A 100 -15.41 13.03 21.08
N CYS A 101 -14.51 13.97 21.20
CA CYS A 101 -14.12 14.49 22.48
C CYS A 101 -14.75 15.82 22.85
N LYS A 102 -15.76 16.21 22.12
CA LYS A 102 -16.47 17.46 22.44
C LYS A 102 -17.41 17.32 23.61
#